data_2081ede9f0cb48ff1967fe5b1a06379c
#
_entry.id   2081ede9f0cb48ff1967fe5b1a06379c
#
_cell.length_a   1.000
_cell.length_b   1.000
_cell.length_c   1.000
_cell.angle_alpha   90.00
_cell.angle_beta   90.00
_cell.angle_gamma   90.00
#
_symmetry.space_group_name_H-M   'P 1'
#
loop_
_entity.id
_entity.type
_entity.pdbx_description
1 polymer ?
#
loop_
_entity_poly.entity_id
_entity_poly.type
_entity_poly.pdbx_seq_one_letter_code
_entity_poly.pdbx_strand_id
1 'polypeptide(L)'
;MVVVPRTVKGAAAAVIGMGALAGATLFSAVPAALADPPPNCTAADIAGVSSGVSASMSTYLFTHPDVNGFFSGLNGQPKDQIRSQIQAYMAANPQVKSDLGGIRQPLVDIQNRCDVSLPPPAIP
;
A
#
# COMPACT_ATOMS: atom_id res chain seq x y z
N MET A 1 5.37 -51.31 5.32
CA MET A 1 5.15 -50.76 5.43
C MET A 1 5.72 -49.86 6.03
N VAL A 2 6.05 -49.26 6.05
CA VAL A 2 6.16 -48.43 6.70
C VAL A 2 7.05 -47.84 7.31
N VAL A 3 7.58 -47.52 7.39
CA VAL A 3 8.31 -47.12 8.10
C VAL A 3 8.85 -46.07 8.27
N VAL A 4 9.26 -45.59 8.04
CA VAL A 4 9.64 -44.58 8.09
C VAL A 4 10.16 -43.73 8.78
N PRO A 5 10.17 -43.42 9.28
CA PRO A 5 10.30 -42.42 9.99
C PRO A 5 11.45 -42.02 10.50
N ARG A 6 11.95 -42.49 10.98
CA ARG A 6 12.83 -42.30 11.80
C ARG A 6 13.75 -41.28 11.54
N THR A 7 14.22 -41.10 10.78
CA THR A 7 15.29 -40.36 10.66
C THR A 7 15.15 -38.97 10.82
N VAL A 8 14.18 -38.51 10.76
CA VAL A 8 14.03 -37.21 10.76
C VAL A 8 14.39 -36.47 11.87
N LYS A 9 14.45 -37.02 12.98
CA LYS A 9 14.61 -36.32 14.11
C LYS A 9 15.87 -35.64 14.23
N GLY A 10 16.87 -36.12 14.06
CA GLY A 10 18.12 -35.51 14.40
C GLY A 10 18.47 -34.34 13.56
N ALA A 11 18.09 -34.40 12.35
CA ALA A 11 18.41 -33.34 11.46
C ALA A 11 17.71 -32.06 11.79
N ALA A 12 16.53 -32.21 12.29
CA ALA A 12 15.77 -31.04 12.58
C ALA A 12 16.39 -30.23 13.70
N ALA A 13 16.94 -30.90 14.62
CA ALA A 13 17.52 -30.21 15.75
C ALA A 13 18.72 -29.39 15.33
N ALA A 14 19.51 -29.92 14.44
CA ALA A 14 20.67 -29.20 14.02
C ALA A 14 20.30 -27.95 13.25
N VAL A 15 19.31 -28.06 12.46
CA VAL A 15 18.89 -26.93 11.65
C VAL A 15 18.39 -25.80 12.52
N ILE A 16 17.70 -26.17 13.57
CA ILE A 16 17.16 -25.15 14.45
C ILE A 16 18.25 -24.35 15.10
N GLY A 17 19.27 -25.02 15.51
CA GLY A 17 20.36 -24.30 16.14
C GLY A 17 21.04 -23.34 15.21
N MET A 18 21.24 -23.74 13.99
CA MET A 18 21.88 -22.85 13.03
C MET A 18 20.98 -21.70 12.67
N GLY A 19 19.72 -21.94 12.59
CA GLY A 19 18.79 -20.89 12.30
C GLY A 19 18.79 -19.82 13.37
N ALA A 20 18.90 -20.23 14.60
CA ALA A 20 18.91 -19.27 15.68
C ALA A 20 20.13 -18.37 15.61
N LEU A 21 21.27 -18.91 15.27
CA LEU A 21 22.47 -18.13 15.15
C LEU A 21 22.39 -17.16 13.99
N ALA A 22 21.85 -17.62 12.89
CA ALA A 22 21.69 -16.75 11.73
C ALA A 22 20.71 -15.62 12.05
N GLY A 23 19.69 -15.93 12.79
CA GLY A 23 18.74 -14.91 13.20
C GLY A 23 19.38 -13.86 14.07
N ALA A 24 20.25 -14.25 14.96
CA ALA A 24 20.93 -13.29 15.81
C ALA A 24 21.82 -12.34 15.01
N THR A 25 22.49 -12.84 14.01
CA THR A 25 23.33 -11.98 13.19
C THR A 25 22.53 -11.04 12.34
N LEU A 26 21.39 -11.47 11.87
CA LEU A 26 20.53 -10.58 11.11
C LEU A 26 20.02 -9.46 11.99
N PHE A 27 19.69 -9.76 13.23
CA PHE A 27 19.22 -8.74 14.12
C PHE A 27 20.27 -7.69 14.40
N SER A 28 21.52 -8.04 14.47
CA SER A 28 22.55 -7.06 14.74
C SER A 28 22.81 -6.15 13.55
N ALA A 29 22.44 -6.57 12.33
CA ALA A 29 22.62 -5.73 11.17
C ALA A 29 21.43 -4.80 10.94
N VAL A 30 20.26 -5.22 11.34
CA VAL A 30 19.02 -4.50 11.07
C VAL A 30 18.97 -3.12 11.73
N PRO A 31 19.42 -2.93 12.96
CA PRO A 31 19.32 -1.62 13.59
C PRO A 31 19.97 -0.48 12.83
N ALA A 32 21.02 -0.77 12.09
CA ALA A 32 21.69 0.25 11.30
C ALA A 32 20.86 0.71 10.10
N ALA A 33 20.01 -0.18 9.59
CA ALA A 33 19.16 0.13 8.44
C ALA A 33 17.85 0.77 8.87
N LEU A 34 17.48 0.64 10.12
CA LEU A 34 16.24 1.20 10.66
C LEU A 34 16.53 2.50 11.39
N ALA A 35 17.14 3.45 10.70
CA ALA A 35 17.26 4.80 11.22
C ALA A 35 15.86 5.33 11.52
N ASP A 36 15.72 6.11 12.57
CA ASP A 36 14.45 6.70 12.93
C ASP A 36 13.92 7.53 11.76
N PRO A 37 12.70 7.29 11.33
CA PRO A 37 12.12 8.11 10.26
C PRO A 37 11.94 9.54 10.76
N PRO A 38 11.84 10.51 9.85
CA PRO A 38 11.50 11.87 10.24
C PRO A 38 10.21 11.91 11.06
N PRO A 39 10.00 12.95 11.88
CA PRO A 39 8.77 13.07 12.67
C PRO A 39 7.52 12.96 11.80
N ASN A 40 6.55 12.19 12.25
CA ASN A 40 5.29 11.94 11.54
C ASN A 40 5.46 11.24 10.19
N CYS A 41 6.51 10.43 10.06
CA CYS A 41 6.79 9.66 8.85
C CYS A 41 6.90 8.15 9.13
N THR A 42 6.33 7.70 10.22
CA THR A 42 6.30 6.26 10.51
C THR A 42 5.29 5.55 9.59
N ALA A 43 5.40 4.24 9.53
CA ALA A 43 4.44 3.44 8.78
C ALA A 43 3.01 3.67 9.27
N ALA A 44 2.84 3.91 10.57
CA ALA A 44 1.54 4.20 11.15
C ALA A 44 1.00 5.56 10.66
N ASP A 45 1.86 6.57 10.57
CA ASP A 45 1.45 7.88 10.07
C ASP A 45 1.01 7.79 8.61
N ILE A 46 1.77 7.08 7.80
CA ILE A 46 1.44 6.88 6.38
C ILE A 46 0.13 6.13 6.23
N ALA A 47 -0.07 5.07 7.00
CA ALA A 47 -1.30 4.30 6.99
C ALA A 47 -2.50 5.13 7.43
N GLY A 48 -2.31 5.99 8.44
CA GLY A 48 -3.34 6.89 8.92
C GLY A 48 -3.79 7.88 7.85
N VAL A 49 -2.84 8.50 7.16
CA VAL A 49 -3.14 9.43 6.07
C VAL A 49 -3.86 8.69 4.93
N SER A 50 -3.40 7.51 4.57
CA SER A 50 -4.02 6.70 3.52
C SER A 50 -5.48 6.34 3.86
N SER A 51 -5.72 5.99 5.11
CA SER A 51 -7.07 5.68 5.60
C SER A 51 -7.98 6.90 5.54
N GLY A 52 -7.47 8.07 5.94
CA GLY A 52 -8.23 9.31 5.89
C GLY A 52 -8.61 9.70 4.46
N VAL A 53 -7.68 9.55 3.53
CA VAL A 53 -7.94 9.83 2.12
C VAL A 53 -8.97 8.85 1.56
N SER A 54 -8.86 7.57 1.91
CA SER A 54 -9.83 6.56 1.47
C SER A 54 -11.23 6.85 2.00
N ALA A 55 -11.35 7.26 3.26
CA ALA A 55 -12.64 7.61 3.85
C ALA A 55 -13.24 8.85 3.16
N SER A 56 -12.43 9.86 2.89
CA SER A 56 -12.87 11.07 2.20
C SER A 56 -13.30 10.76 0.76
N MET A 57 -12.57 9.90 0.08
CA MET A 57 -12.93 9.45 -1.25
C MET A 57 -14.26 8.70 -1.26
N SER A 58 -14.46 7.82 -0.29
CA SER A 58 -15.72 7.08 -0.14
C SER A 58 -16.90 8.03 0.05
N THR A 59 -16.76 9.01 0.95
CA THR A 59 -17.79 10.00 1.20
C THR A 59 -18.10 10.80 -0.06
N TYR A 60 -17.08 11.23 -0.79
CA TYR A 60 -17.25 11.98 -2.03
C TYR A 60 -18.03 11.16 -3.06
N LEU A 61 -17.65 9.91 -3.28
CA LEU A 61 -18.30 9.05 -4.25
C LEU A 61 -19.76 8.76 -3.89
N PHE A 62 -20.08 8.59 -2.59
CA PHE A 62 -21.46 8.39 -2.16
C PHE A 62 -22.33 9.63 -2.37
N THR A 63 -21.74 10.81 -2.31
CA THR A 63 -22.47 12.06 -2.53
C THR A 63 -22.49 12.51 -4.00
N HIS A 64 -21.73 11.82 -4.85
CA HIS A 64 -21.63 12.10 -6.29
C HIS A 64 -21.88 10.81 -7.10
N PRO A 65 -23.13 10.37 -7.19
CA PRO A 65 -23.45 9.06 -7.79
C PRO A 65 -23.04 8.92 -9.26
N ASP A 66 -22.99 10.01 -10.00
CA ASP A 66 -22.49 10.02 -11.37
C ASP A 66 -21.00 9.71 -11.44
N VAL A 67 -20.21 10.30 -10.56
CA VAL A 67 -18.77 10.04 -10.45
C VAL A 67 -18.55 8.60 -9.97
N ASN A 68 -19.32 8.17 -8.98
CA ASN A 68 -19.24 6.81 -8.47
C ASN A 68 -19.58 5.79 -9.57
N GLY A 69 -20.59 6.06 -10.38
CA GLY A 69 -20.96 5.22 -11.51
C GLY A 69 -19.85 5.11 -12.53
N PHE A 70 -19.19 6.22 -12.85
CA PHE A 70 -18.05 6.22 -13.77
C PHE A 70 -16.92 5.31 -13.25
N PHE A 71 -16.47 5.50 -12.03
CA PHE A 71 -15.38 4.71 -11.48
C PHE A 71 -15.75 3.24 -11.31
N SER A 72 -16.99 2.95 -10.93
CA SER A 72 -17.46 1.56 -10.83
C SER A 72 -17.47 0.84 -12.17
N GLY A 73 -17.74 1.58 -13.24
CA GLY A 73 -17.74 1.02 -14.59
C GLY A 73 -16.35 0.67 -15.12
N LEU A 74 -15.29 1.12 -14.46
CA LEU A 74 -13.92 0.80 -14.86
C LEU A 74 -13.47 -0.58 -14.38
N ASN A 75 -14.21 -1.19 -13.47
CA ASN A 75 -13.84 -2.48 -12.92
C ASN A 75 -13.76 -3.56 -14.00
N GLY A 76 -12.65 -4.30 -13.97
CA GLY A 76 -12.46 -5.40 -14.93
C GLY A 76 -11.89 -4.97 -16.28
N GLN A 77 -11.67 -3.70 -16.51
CA GLN A 77 -11.08 -3.22 -17.76
C GLN A 77 -9.54 -3.27 -17.72
N PRO A 78 -8.87 -3.34 -18.88
CA PRO A 78 -7.40 -3.27 -18.95
C PRO A 78 -6.88 -1.93 -18.42
N LYS A 79 -5.72 -1.98 -17.75
CA LYS A 79 -5.17 -0.81 -17.06
C LYS A 79 -4.88 0.39 -17.96
N ASP A 80 -4.48 0.15 -19.18
CA ASP A 80 -4.22 1.23 -20.16
C ASP A 80 -5.52 1.90 -20.57
N GLN A 81 -6.59 1.14 -20.74
CA GLN A 81 -7.91 1.68 -21.05
C GLN A 81 -8.47 2.47 -19.86
N ILE A 82 -8.32 1.95 -18.65
CA ILE A 82 -8.72 2.66 -17.43
C ILE A 82 -8.04 4.01 -17.37
N ARG A 83 -6.73 4.05 -17.59
CA ARG A 83 -5.97 5.30 -17.53
C ARG A 83 -6.47 6.32 -18.54
N SER A 84 -6.66 5.92 -19.78
CA SER A 84 -7.13 6.85 -20.82
C SER A 84 -8.54 7.33 -20.56
N GLN A 85 -9.42 6.49 -20.07
CA GLN A 85 -10.78 6.88 -19.71
C GLN A 85 -10.82 7.86 -18.56
N ILE A 86 -9.99 7.64 -17.54
CA ILE A 86 -9.89 8.57 -16.40
C ILE A 86 -9.38 9.92 -16.89
N GLN A 87 -8.35 9.95 -17.73
CA GLN A 87 -7.83 11.20 -18.25
C GLN A 87 -8.89 11.98 -19.05
N ALA A 88 -9.64 11.28 -19.89
CA ALA A 88 -10.70 11.89 -20.67
C ALA A 88 -11.83 12.40 -19.78
N TYR A 89 -12.22 11.61 -18.78
CA TYR A 89 -13.26 12.00 -17.83
C TYR A 89 -12.87 13.23 -17.02
N MET A 90 -11.63 13.26 -16.53
CA MET A 90 -11.13 14.40 -15.76
C MET A 90 -10.99 15.67 -16.63
N ALA A 91 -10.66 15.52 -17.90
CA ALA A 91 -10.60 16.65 -18.81
C ALA A 91 -11.98 17.23 -19.08
N ALA A 92 -13.00 16.38 -19.14
CA ALA A 92 -14.37 16.78 -19.34
C ALA A 92 -15.04 17.30 -18.05
N ASN A 93 -14.50 16.96 -16.89
CA ASN A 93 -15.08 17.28 -15.60
C ASN A 93 -14.04 17.97 -14.68
N PRO A 94 -13.66 19.23 -14.98
CA PRO A 94 -12.60 19.91 -14.22
C PRO A 94 -12.91 20.08 -12.74
N GLN A 95 -14.17 20.20 -12.37
CA GLN A 95 -14.55 20.30 -10.95
C GLN A 95 -14.27 18.98 -10.22
N VAL A 96 -14.65 17.86 -10.82
CA VAL A 96 -14.37 16.53 -10.25
C VAL A 96 -12.86 16.33 -10.12
N LYS A 97 -12.11 16.76 -11.11
CA LYS A 97 -10.64 16.70 -11.06
C LYS A 97 -10.08 17.48 -9.88
N SER A 98 -10.59 18.68 -9.67
CA SER A 98 -10.18 19.55 -8.56
C SER A 98 -10.54 18.93 -7.20
N ASP A 99 -11.75 18.43 -7.06
CA ASP A 99 -12.23 17.83 -5.82
C ASP A 99 -11.42 16.58 -5.44
N LEU A 100 -11.23 15.69 -6.40
CA LEU A 100 -10.45 14.48 -6.17
C LEU A 100 -8.96 14.80 -5.90
N GLY A 101 -8.45 15.84 -6.54
CA GLY A 101 -7.11 16.35 -6.26
C GLY A 101 -6.97 16.81 -4.82
N GLY A 102 -7.94 17.58 -4.34
CA GLY A 102 -7.97 18.05 -2.96
C GLY A 102 -8.06 16.91 -1.95
N ILE A 103 -8.87 15.91 -2.23
CA ILE A 103 -9.00 14.74 -1.37
C ILE A 103 -7.66 13.98 -1.27
N ARG A 104 -6.91 13.91 -2.34
CA ARG A 104 -5.63 13.20 -2.40
C ARG A 104 -4.45 14.03 -1.88
N GLN A 105 -4.62 15.32 -1.69
CA GLN A 105 -3.53 16.20 -1.30
C GLN A 105 -2.74 15.71 -0.06
N PRO A 106 -3.38 15.21 1.00
CA PRO A 106 -2.63 14.69 2.15
C PRO A 106 -1.66 13.56 1.82
N LEU A 107 -1.97 12.73 0.81
CA LEU A 107 -1.04 11.69 0.35
C LEU A 107 0.16 12.29 -0.36
N VAL A 108 -0.05 13.31 -1.18
CA VAL A 108 1.04 14.00 -1.87
C VAL A 108 1.93 14.69 -0.84
N ASP A 109 1.34 15.31 0.15
CA ASP A 109 2.08 16.02 1.19
C ASP A 109 2.97 15.08 2.02
N ILE A 110 2.44 13.92 2.40
CA ILE A 110 3.23 12.96 3.17
C ILE A 110 4.31 12.31 2.31
N GLN A 111 4.06 12.07 1.04
CA GLN A 111 5.07 11.57 0.11
C GLN A 111 6.25 12.54 0.02
N ASN A 112 5.96 13.81 -0.14
CA ASN A 112 6.99 14.85 -0.26
C ASN A 112 7.73 15.07 1.05
N ARG A 113 7.02 15.08 2.16
CA ARG A 113 7.62 15.34 3.46
C ARG A 113 8.48 14.17 3.95
N CYS A 114 8.07 12.96 3.64
CA CYS A 114 8.71 11.75 4.12
C CYS A 114 9.62 11.08 3.08
N ASP A 115 9.71 11.64 1.90
CA ASP A 115 10.49 11.11 0.78
C ASP A 115 10.17 9.64 0.52
N VAL A 116 8.89 9.32 0.46
CA VAL A 116 8.41 7.96 0.21
C VAL A 116 7.57 7.91 -1.06
N SER A 117 7.76 6.83 -1.81
CA SER A 117 6.93 6.57 -2.98
C SER A 117 5.81 5.64 -2.57
N LEU A 118 4.61 6.14 -2.54
CA LEU A 118 3.43 5.32 -2.31
C LEU A 118 2.88 4.85 -3.65
N PRO A 119 2.42 3.60 -3.73
CA PRO A 119 1.75 3.15 -4.94
C PRO A 119 0.49 4.01 -5.15
N PRO A 120 0.11 4.24 -6.40
CA PRO A 120 -1.14 4.95 -6.65
C PRO A 120 -2.28 4.19 -5.96
N PRO A 121 -3.24 4.92 -5.38
CA PRO A 121 -4.36 4.27 -4.74
C PRO A 121 -5.04 3.33 -5.73
N ALA A 122 -5.34 2.13 -5.28
CA ALA A 122 -6.08 1.20 -6.09
C ALA A 122 -7.43 1.86 -6.38
N ILE A 123 -7.75 1.91 -7.64
CA ILE A 123 -9.08 2.37 -8.03
C ILE A 123 -10.01 1.22 -7.67
N PRO A 124 -11.01 1.46 -6.84
CA PRO A 124 -11.90 0.40 -6.43
C PRO A 124 -12.64 -0.21 -7.62
#